data_3ac15a60deff6506806d510e58cbe647
#
_entry.id   3ac15a60deff6506806d510e58cbe647
#
_cell.length_a   1.000
_cell.length_b   1.000
_cell.length_c   1.000
_cell.angle_alpha   90.00
_cell.angle_beta   90.00
_cell.angle_gamma   90.00
#
_symmetry.space_group_name_H-M   'P 1'
#
loop_
_entity.id
_entity.type
_entity.pdbx_description
1 polymer ?
#
loop_
_entity_poly.entity_id
_entity_poly.type
_entity_poly.pdbx_seq_one_letter_code
_entity_poly.pdbx_strand_id
1 'polypeptide(L)'
;VSVDSVIPRYENMVEIKGAVFRPGMYEVGGQINTVRDLVEAAEGLTEVAFGPHAVMHRMEADRTLEVISVDVEGILLGKVADIPLQNEDVLFVPTRTDVQEERILTIHGEVQYPGKYKYADNETLEDFILQAGGLKQTASTVRVDVSRRIVNPQATTSDSIIAQSFTFSLKDGFVIDGQPGFILAPFDQVFVRKSPGTTKQQNVSIEGEVLFEGSYSLTGRNTRLTDIFKAAGGATNLAYIQGARLERKPNKIEKMRMEAVYKMQMEQENKSFLDLA
;
A
#
# COMPACT_ATOMS: atom_id res chain seq x y z
N VAL A 1 64.89 -12.00 1.08
CA VAL A 1 63.58 -11.85 0.46
C VAL A 1 62.64 -11.38 1.56
N SER A 2 62.36 -10.08 1.61
CA SER A 2 61.31 -9.51 2.47
C SER A 2 59.99 -9.67 1.75
N VAL A 3 59.02 -10.34 2.35
CA VAL A 3 57.68 -10.40 1.91
C VAL A 3 56.95 -9.30 2.68
N ASP A 4 56.69 -8.19 2.01
CA ASP A 4 55.86 -7.12 2.56
C ASP A 4 54.40 -7.60 2.60
N SER A 5 53.76 -7.48 3.77
CA SER A 5 52.36 -7.73 3.94
C SER A 5 51.59 -6.62 3.23
N VAL A 6 50.93 -6.94 2.12
CA VAL A 6 49.98 -6.03 1.49
C VAL A 6 48.71 -6.03 2.36
N ILE A 7 48.70 -5.22 3.42
CA ILE A 7 47.48 -4.82 4.05
C ILE A 7 46.86 -3.81 3.06
N PRO A 8 45.64 -3.99 2.56
CA PRO A 8 44.96 -2.99 1.73
C PRO A 8 44.56 -1.81 2.63
N ARG A 9 45.55 -1.04 3.05
CA ARG A 9 45.36 0.29 3.63
C ARG A 9 45.48 1.28 2.48
N TYR A 10 44.38 1.82 2.11
CA TYR A 10 44.40 3.01 1.26
C TYR A 10 44.92 4.17 2.16
N GLU A 11 46.07 4.69 1.84
CA GLU A 11 46.55 5.93 2.42
C GLU A 11 45.86 7.09 1.72
N ASN A 12 45.37 8.08 2.48
CA ASN A 12 44.70 9.28 1.99
C ASN A 12 43.34 9.05 1.29
N MET A 13 42.49 8.23 1.84
CA MET A 13 41.17 8.02 1.29
C MET A 13 40.03 8.37 2.28
N VAL A 14 38.95 8.92 1.73
CA VAL A 14 37.71 9.15 2.42
C VAL A 14 36.58 8.48 1.65
N GLU A 15 35.54 8.13 2.35
CA GLU A 15 34.38 7.50 1.74
C GLU A 15 33.14 8.40 1.91
N ILE A 16 32.35 8.56 0.84
CA ILE A 16 31.03 9.19 0.91
C ILE A 16 29.96 8.20 0.52
N LYS A 17 28.93 8.09 1.35
CA LYS A 17 27.79 7.15 1.21
C LYS A 17 26.46 7.86 1.26
N GLY A 18 25.42 7.19 0.74
CA GLY A 18 24.03 7.62 0.87
C GLY A 18 23.59 8.50 -0.29
N ALA A 19 22.87 9.59 0.02
CA ALA A 19 22.13 10.39 -0.95
C ALA A 19 22.98 11.44 -1.67
N VAL A 20 24.04 10.99 -2.35
CA VAL A 20 24.87 11.78 -3.27
C VAL A 20 24.81 11.16 -4.67
N PHE A 21 25.13 11.92 -5.72
CA PHE A 21 25.07 11.39 -7.09
C PHE A 21 26.13 10.30 -7.35
N ARG A 22 27.33 10.46 -6.77
CA ARG A 22 28.40 9.48 -6.92
C ARG A 22 28.97 9.04 -5.55
N PRO A 23 28.30 8.10 -4.87
CA PRO A 23 28.87 7.52 -3.66
C PRO A 23 30.11 6.68 -3.98
N GLY A 24 31.09 6.68 -3.08
CA GLY A 24 32.33 5.92 -3.28
C GLY A 24 33.50 6.46 -2.46
N MET A 25 34.67 5.96 -2.81
CA MET A 25 35.94 6.35 -2.18
C MET A 25 36.63 7.44 -3.01
N TYR A 26 37.17 8.44 -2.31
CA TYR A 26 37.83 9.59 -2.91
C TYR A 26 39.19 9.80 -2.24
N GLU A 27 40.18 10.25 -3.00
CA GLU A 27 41.51 10.56 -2.50
C GLU A 27 41.49 11.91 -1.82
N VAL A 28 41.91 11.95 -0.55
CA VAL A 28 42.11 13.19 0.23
C VAL A 28 43.48 13.75 -0.05
N GLY A 29 43.57 15.04 -0.23
CA GLY A 29 44.76 15.77 -0.65
C GLY A 29 44.59 16.32 -2.05
N GLY A 30 45.38 17.26 -2.43
CA GLY A 30 45.23 17.94 -3.71
C GLY A 30 43.95 18.81 -3.77
N GLN A 31 42.91 18.34 -4.48
CA GLN A 31 41.69 19.10 -4.69
C GLN A 31 40.59 18.83 -3.62
N ILE A 32 40.66 17.71 -2.90
CA ILE A 32 39.63 17.32 -1.92
C ILE A 32 40.27 17.40 -0.52
N ASN A 33 39.90 18.43 0.23
CA ASN A 33 40.44 18.66 1.57
C ASN A 33 39.34 18.91 2.61
N THR A 34 38.14 19.21 2.18
CA THR A 34 37.00 19.56 3.04
C THR A 34 35.76 18.77 2.68
N VAL A 35 34.75 18.80 3.56
CA VAL A 35 33.44 18.17 3.29
C VAL A 35 32.79 18.76 2.03
N ARG A 36 32.91 20.06 1.81
CA ARG A 36 32.43 20.71 0.58
C ARG A 36 33.07 20.11 -0.65
N ASP A 37 34.41 20.04 -0.66
CA ASP A 37 35.14 19.51 -1.81
C ASP A 37 34.74 18.06 -2.12
N LEU A 38 34.55 17.25 -1.06
CA LEU A 38 34.12 15.86 -1.18
C LEU A 38 32.72 15.74 -1.80
N VAL A 39 31.77 16.53 -1.32
CA VAL A 39 30.41 16.54 -1.85
C VAL A 39 30.37 17.04 -3.28
N GLU A 40 31.15 18.06 -3.62
CA GLU A 40 31.30 18.57 -4.99
C GLU A 40 31.94 17.50 -5.92
N ALA A 41 32.96 16.78 -5.44
CA ALA A 41 33.56 15.66 -6.18
C ALA A 41 32.55 14.49 -6.38
N ALA A 42 31.64 14.30 -5.44
CA ALA A 42 30.54 13.34 -5.55
C ALA A 42 29.36 13.86 -6.41
N GLU A 43 29.56 14.96 -7.17
CA GLU A 43 28.56 15.64 -8.02
C GLU A 43 27.36 16.19 -7.25
N GLY A 44 27.49 16.40 -5.94
CA GLY A 44 26.47 17.02 -5.10
C GLY A 44 25.48 16.06 -4.46
N LEU A 45 24.50 16.65 -3.78
CA LEU A 45 23.40 15.93 -3.11
C LEU A 45 22.30 15.57 -4.09
N THR A 46 21.70 14.39 -3.94
CA THR A 46 20.50 14.03 -4.68
C THR A 46 19.27 14.80 -4.16
N GLU A 47 18.19 14.84 -4.93
CA GLU A 47 16.94 15.53 -4.54
C GLU A 47 16.32 14.96 -3.26
N VAL A 48 16.59 13.69 -2.96
CA VAL A 48 16.06 13.00 -1.76
C VAL A 48 16.97 13.13 -0.54
N ALA A 49 18.12 13.79 -0.68
CA ALA A 49 19.09 13.95 0.41
C ALA A 49 18.52 14.76 1.58
N PHE A 50 18.88 14.34 2.80
CA PHE A 50 18.65 15.10 4.02
C PHE A 50 19.94 15.76 4.48
N GLY A 51 20.31 16.84 3.82
CA GLY A 51 21.56 17.57 4.02
C GLY A 51 21.81 18.20 5.39
N PRO A 52 20.77 18.64 6.16
CA PRO A 52 20.97 19.26 7.48
C PRO A 52 21.59 18.33 8.54
N HIS A 53 21.49 17.02 8.38
CA HIS A 53 22.00 16.03 9.33
C HIS A 53 22.63 14.85 8.62
N ALA A 54 23.84 15.03 8.10
CA ALA A 54 24.73 13.97 7.72
C ALA A 54 25.58 13.54 8.92
N VAL A 55 26.13 12.33 8.83
CA VAL A 55 26.97 11.75 9.88
C VAL A 55 28.32 11.41 9.32
N MET A 56 29.37 11.92 9.91
CA MET A 56 30.74 11.57 9.56
C MET A 56 31.36 10.74 10.69
N HIS A 57 31.87 9.55 10.32
CA HIS A 57 32.66 8.72 11.20
C HIS A 57 34.13 9.00 10.95
N ARG A 58 34.82 9.38 11.98
CA ARG A 58 36.28 9.66 11.99
C ARG A 58 37.00 8.64 12.83
N MET A 59 38.09 8.13 12.32
CA MET A 59 38.98 7.25 13.07
C MET A 59 40.04 8.08 13.76
N GLU A 60 40.03 8.09 15.09
CA GLU A 60 41.05 8.75 15.89
C GLU A 60 42.39 7.97 15.93
N ALA A 61 43.45 8.64 16.39
CA ALA A 61 44.80 8.05 16.44
C ALA A 61 44.88 6.80 17.33
N ASP A 62 44.04 6.71 18.35
CA ASP A 62 43.95 5.56 19.27
C ASP A 62 43.01 4.44 18.74
N ARG A 63 42.52 4.58 17.49
CA ARG A 63 41.59 3.65 16.84
C ARG A 63 40.17 3.65 17.40
N THR A 64 39.80 4.68 18.14
CA THR A 64 38.39 4.91 18.49
C THR A 64 37.68 5.61 17.35
N LEU A 65 36.39 5.33 17.19
CA LEU A 65 35.52 5.99 16.22
C LEU A 65 34.84 7.17 16.88
N GLU A 66 35.05 8.36 16.33
CA GLU A 66 34.27 9.57 16.65
C GLU A 66 33.13 9.75 15.65
N VAL A 67 32.00 10.21 16.14
CA VAL A 67 30.84 10.57 15.31
C VAL A 67 30.68 12.06 15.30
N ILE A 68 30.79 12.67 14.11
CA ILE A 68 30.66 14.09 13.88
C ILE A 68 29.35 14.35 13.12
N SER A 69 28.46 15.17 13.69
CA SER A 69 27.25 15.62 12.98
C SER A 69 27.62 16.72 11.99
N VAL A 70 27.21 16.57 10.75
CA VAL A 70 27.58 17.47 9.64
C VAL A 70 26.35 18.06 8.99
N ASP A 71 26.21 19.37 9.00
CA ASP A 71 25.21 20.09 8.19
C ASP A 71 25.77 20.36 6.80
N VAL A 72 25.67 19.37 5.93
CA VAL A 72 26.18 19.46 4.55
C VAL A 72 25.48 20.57 3.76
N GLU A 73 24.17 20.74 3.95
CA GLU A 73 23.41 21.80 3.27
C GLU A 73 23.89 23.18 3.73
N GLY A 74 24.06 23.38 5.04
CA GLY A 74 24.60 24.62 5.61
C GLY A 74 26.01 24.92 5.12
N ILE A 75 26.88 23.93 5.00
CA ILE A 75 28.24 24.04 4.45
C ILE A 75 28.19 24.48 2.99
N LEU A 76 27.39 23.81 2.15
CA LEU A 76 27.24 24.15 0.73
C LEU A 76 26.70 25.57 0.52
N LEU A 77 25.76 26.01 1.36
CA LEU A 77 25.21 27.36 1.34
C LEU A 77 26.14 28.43 1.98
N GLY A 78 27.25 28.03 2.58
CA GLY A 78 28.17 28.94 3.29
C GLY A 78 27.62 29.48 4.60
N LYS A 79 26.60 28.84 5.18
CA LYS A 79 25.98 29.24 6.47
C LYS A 79 26.71 28.62 7.66
N VAL A 80 27.34 27.48 7.46
CA VAL A 80 28.10 26.72 8.46
C VAL A 80 29.55 26.62 8.01
N ALA A 81 30.47 26.65 8.96
CA ALA A 81 31.89 26.49 8.68
C ALA A 81 32.15 25.09 8.10
N ASP A 82 33.01 25.01 7.09
CA ASP A 82 33.40 23.77 6.47
C ASP A 82 34.29 22.94 7.39
N ILE A 83 34.26 21.63 7.22
CA ILE A 83 35.01 20.67 8.07
C ILE A 83 36.16 20.09 7.26
N PRO A 84 37.41 20.18 7.74
CA PRO A 84 38.52 19.54 7.08
C PRO A 84 38.42 18.02 7.20
N LEU A 85 38.71 17.33 6.12
CA LEU A 85 38.72 15.86 6.05
C LEU A 85 40.03 15.30 6.58
N GLN A 86 39.92 14.11 7.17
CA GLN A 86 41.05 13.29 7.56
C GLN A 86 40.98 11.94 6.83
N ASN A 87 42.12 11.24 6.80
CA ASN A 87 42.20 9.92 6.24
C ASN A 87 41.24 8.95 6.97
N GLU A 88 40.58 8.07 6.22
CA GLU A 88 39.62 7.10 6.71
C GLU A 88 38.25 7.73 7.19
N ASP A 89 38.00 9.02 6.94
CA ASP A 89 36.69 9.60 7.22
C ASP A 89 35.63 8.96 6.34
N VAL A 90 34.49 8.65 6.92
CA VAL A 90 33.31 8.10 6.21
C VAL A 90 32.13 9.06 6.42
N LEU A 91 31.74 9.78 5.38
CA LEU A 91 30.58 10.66 5.40
C LEU A 91 29.35 9.92 4.88
N PHE A 92 28.35 9.82 5.71
CA PHE A 92 27.03 9.26 5.33
C PHE A 92 26.00 10.38 5.25
N VAL A 93 25.41 10.55 4.07
CA VAL A 93 24.31 11.50 3.83
C VAL A 93 23.02 10.71 3.75
N PRO A 94 22.11 10.81 4.75
CA PRO A 94 20.85 10.07 4.74
C PRO A 94 19.87 10.63 3.71
N THR A 95 18.89 9.84 3.33
CA THR A 95 17.74 10.31 2.59
C THR A 95 16.69 10.88 3.56
N ARG A 96 15.76 11.71 3.03
CA ARG A 96 14.62 12.20 3.83
C ARG A 96 13.75 11.06 4.34
N THR A 97 13.66 9.96 3.61
CA THR A 97 12.88 8.77 4.01
C THR A 97 13.60 7.92 5.07
N ASP A 98 14.93 8.02 5.20
CA ASP A 98 15.66 7.34 6.29
C ASP A 98 15.43 8.02 7.65
N VAL A 99 15.18 9.33 7.66
CA VAL A 99 15.01 10.12 8.89
C VAL A 99 13.56 10.48 9.19
N GLN A 100 12.66 10.33 8.22
CA GLN A 100 11.23 10.63 8.36
C GLN A 100 10.40 9.52 7.72
N GLU A 101 9.35 9.10 8.43
CA GLU A 101 8.38 8.15 7.89
C GLU A 101 7.77 8.70 6.57
N GLU A 102 7.77 7.90 5.49
CA GLU A 102 7.18 8.30 4.23
C GLU A 102 5.70 8.62 4.42
N ARG A 103 5.31 9.85 4.12
CA ARG A 103 3.94 10.32 4.26
C ARG A 103 3.08 9.73 3.14
N ILE A 104 2.10 8.93 3.53
CA ILE A 104 1.18 8.25 2.61
C ILE A 104 -0.26 8.54 2.96
N LEU A 105 -1.14 8.43 1.97
CA LEU A 105 -2.59 8.31 2.10
C LEU A 105 -3.01 6.90 1.69
N THR A 106 -4.11 6.42 2.26
CA THR A 106 -4.64 5.11 1.89
C THR A 106 -6.13 5.22 1.56
N ILE A 107 -6.55 4.67 0.43
CA ILE A 107 -7.96 4.61 0.04
C ILE A 107 -8.43 3.17 -0.12
N HIS A 108 -9.58 2.88 0.46
CA HIS A 108 -10.18 1.54 0.48
C HIS A 108 -11.61 1.56 -0.08
N GLY A 109 -12.03 0.43 -0.61
CA GLY A 109 -13.42 0.17 -0.99
C GLY A 109 -13.72 0.43 -2.45
N GLU A 110 -14.84 1.09 -2.73
CA GLU A 110 -15.45 1.16 -4.06
C GLU A 110 -14.90 2.31 -4.91
N VAL A 111 -13.57 2.36 -5.07
CA VAL A 111 -12.85 3.22 -6.04
C VAL A 111 -12.19 2.35 -7.10
N GLN A 112 -11.81 2.95 -8.24
CA GLN A 112 -11.20 2.17 -9.34
C GLN A 112 -9.87 1.53 -8.92
N TYR A 113 -9.01 2.31 -8.25
CA TYR A 113 -7.67 1.88 -7.84
C TYR A 113 -7.50 2.08 -6.32
N PRO A 114 -8.01 1.16 -5.49
CA PRO A 114 -7.76 1.21 -4.05
C PRO A 114 -6.29 0.90 -3.75
N GLY A 115 -5.69 1.59 -2.78
CA GLY A 115 -4.28 1.37 -2.44
C GLY A 115 -3.67 2.48 -1.61
N LYS A 116 -2.34 2.49 -1.56
CA LYS A 116 -1.53 3.50 -0.89
C LYS A 116 -0.98 4.47 -1.93
N TYR A 117 -1.02 5.75 -1.60
CA TYR A 117 -0.55 6.85 -2.43
C TYR A 117 0.38 7.73 -1.64
N LYS A 118 1.32 8.39 -2.31
CA LYS A 118 2.16 9.41 -1.66
C LYS A 118 1.30 10.61 -1.29
N TYR A 119 1.50 11.12 -0.08
CA TYR A 119 0.82 12.32 0.37
C TYR A 119 1.39 13.56 -0.32
N ALA A 120 0.53 14.43 -0.78
CA ALA A 120 0.86 15.77 -1.25
C ALA A 120 0.26 16.83 -0.31
N ASP A 121 0.99 17.93 -0.11
CA ASP A 121 0.49 19.04 0.72
C ASP A 121 -0.73 19.69 0.03
N ASN A 122 -1.75 20.04 0.81
CA ASN A 122 -3.02 20.61 0.38
C ASN A 122 -3.89 19.71 -0.50
N GLU A 123 -3.64 18.38 -0.50
CA GLU A 123 -4.47 17.43 -1.22
C GLU A 123 -5.86 17.33 -0.56
N THR A 124 -6.91 17.54 -1.36
CA THR A 124 -8.29 17.44 -0.90
C THR A 124 -8.83 16.01 -1.03
N LEU A 125 -9.91 15.70 -0.30
CA LEU A 125 -10.57 14.40 -0.42
C LEU A 125 -11.06 14.16 -1.86
N GLU A 126 -11.54 15.22 -2.52
CA GLU A 126 -11.99 15.18 -3.91
C GLU A 126 -10.84 14.82 -4.86
N ASP A 127 -9.70 15.50 -4.73
CA ASP A 127 -8.52 15.24 -5.55
C ASP A 127 -8.02 13.81 -5.36
N PHE A 128 -8.00 13.35 -4.11
CA PHE A 128 -7.57 11.99 -3.78
C PHE A 128 -8.48 10.91 -4.37
N ILE A 129 -9.80 11.12 -4.33
CA ILE A 129 -10.77 10.20 -4.98
C ILE A 129 -10.54 10.19 -6.49
N LEU A 130 -10.29 11.35 -7.11
CA LEU A 130 -9.98 11.43 -8.55
C LEU A 130 -8.66 10.74 -8.89
N GLN A 131 -7.62 10.91 -8.08
CA GLN A 131 -6.34 10.24 -8.23
C GLN A 131 -6.48 8.71 -8.14
N ALA A 132 -7.40 8.22 -7.29
CA ALA A 132 -7.75 6.81 -7.20
C ALA A 132 -8.64 6.31 -8.36
N GLY A 133 -8.81 7.11 -9.42
CA GLY A 133 -9.59 6.77 -10.62
C GLY A 133 -11.09 7.00 -10.48
N GLY A 134 -11.52 7.70 -9.42
CA GLY A 134 -12.94 7.97 -9.14
C GLY A 134 -13.70 6.80 -8.55
N LEU A 135 -14.99 6.99 -8.36
CA LEU A 135 -15.89 6.02 -7.74
C LEU A 135 -16.33 4.94 -8.74
N LYS A 136 -16.51 3.71 -8.25
CA LYS A 136 -17.23 2.66 -8.97
C LYS A 136 -18.74 2.93 -8.92
N GLN A 137 -19.50 2.39 -9.88
CA GLN A 137 -20.96 2.46 -9.88
C GLN A 137 -21.61 1.86 -8.63
N THR A 138 -20.89 0.97 -7.96
CA THR A 138 -21.32 0.31 -6.73
C THR A 138 -21.04 1.13 -5.48
N ALA A 139 -20.33 2.25 -5.59
CA ALA A 139 -19.98 3.11 -4.48
C ALA A 139 -21.19 3.82 -3.89
N SER A 140 -21.15 4.04 -2.59
CA SER A 140 -22.09 4.92 -1.90
C SER A 140 -21.61 6.36 -2.03
N THR A 141 -22.49 7.22 -2.55
CA THR A 141 -22.25 8.68 -2.57
C THR A 141 -22.70 9.35 -1.27
N VAL A 142 -23.48 8.65 -0.45
CA VAL A 142 -24.01 9.17 0.82
C VAL A 142 -22.99 9.07 1.95
N ARG A 143 -22.02 8.17 1.84
CA ARG A 143 -21.11 7.91 2.94
C ARG A 143 -19.70 7.55 2.45
N VAL A 144 -18.79 8.50 2.67
CA VAL A 144 -17.35 8.30 2.59
C VAL A 144 -16.77 8.65 3.96
N ASP A 145 -16.04 7.74 4.55
CA ASP A 145 -15.44 7.93 5.87
C ASP A 145 -13.95 8.22 5.71
N VAL A 146 -13.45 9.24 6.43
CA VAL A 146 -12.01 9.52 6.56
C VAL A 146 -11.60 9.27 8.00
N SER A 147 -10.61 8.42 8.21
CA SER A 147 -10.04 8.13 9.51
C SER A 147 -8.65 8.75 9.62
N ARG A 148 -8.49 9.65 10.58
CA ARG A 148 -7.23 10.34 10.90
C ARG A 148 -6.66 9.82 12.19
N ARG A 149 -5.41 9.34 12.17
CA ARG A 149 -4.73 8.92 13.39
C ARG A 149 -4.46 10.12 14.29
N ILE A 150 -4.61 9.94 15.59
CA ILE A 150 -4.20 10.92 16.60
C ILE A 150 -2.81 10.51 17.08
N VAL A 151 -1.84 11.40 16.94
CA VAL A 151 -0.47 11.19 17.41
C VAL A 151 -0.14 12.28 18.41
N ASN A 152 0.16 11.88 19.64
CA ASN A 152 0.68 12.76 20.66
C ASN A 152 2.06 12.27 21.13
N PRO A 153 3.16 12.78 20.56
CA PRO A 153 4.52 12.34 20.90
C PRO A 153 4.92 12.61 22.34
N GLN A 154 4.20 13.51 23.03
CA GLN A 154 4.46 13.91 24.42
C GLN A 154 3.55 13.18 25.42
N ALA A 155 2.70 12.24 24.95
CA ALA A 155 1.83 11.51 25.84
C ALA A 155 2.64 10.61 26.79
N THR A 156 2.36 10.75 28.08
CA THR A 156 2.93 9.90 29.14
C THR A 156 1.98 8.77 29.56
N THR A 157 0.76 8.80 29.06
CA THR A 157 -0.30 7.80 29.27
C THR A 157 -0.94 7.44 27.94
N SER A 158 -1.47 6.22 27.80
CA SER A 158 -2.21 5.85 26.60
C SER A 158 -3.60 6.51 26.61
N ASP A 159 -3.91 7.26 25.55
CA ASP A 159 -5.24 7.78 25.31
C ASP A 159 -6.18 6.66 24.84
N SER A 160 -7.45 6.76 25.26
CA SER A 160 -8.49 5.85 24.79
C SER A 160 -8.95 6.17 23.35
N ILE A 161 -8.67 7.38 22.87
CA ILE A 161 -9.02 7.83 21.50
C ILE A 161 -7.82 7.66 20.62
N ILE A 162 -7.89 6.72 19.69
CA ILE A 162 -6.79 6.36 18.76
C ILE A 162 -6.95 6.97 17.37
N ALA A 163 -8.15 7.38 16.99
CA ALA A 163 -8.43 7.98 15.70
C ALA A 163 -9.63 8.92 15.73
N GLN A 164 -9.60 9.93 14.87
CA GLN A 164 -10.72 10.82 14.58
C GLN A 164 -11.36 10.40 13.25
N SER A 165 -12.68 10.26 13.23
CA SER A 165 -13.43 9.89 12.03
C SER A 165 -14.26 11.05 11.53
N PHE A 166 -14.18 11.29 10.22
CA PHE A 166 -14.98 12.27 9.50
C PHE A 166 -15.85 11.51 8.50
N THR A 167 -17.11 11.90 8.36
CA THR A 167 -18.01 11.28 7.39
C THR A 167 -18.53 12.34 6.44
N PHE A 168 -18.47 12.05 5.15
CA PHE A 168 -18.88 12.96 4.08
C PHE A 168 -19.89 12.29 3.17
N SER A 169 -20.82 13.10 2.63
CA SER A 169 -21.60 12.74 1.46
C SER A 169 -21.02 13.42 0.22
N LEU A 170 -21.09 12.75 -0.92
CA LEU A 170 -20.58 13.24 -2.19
C LEU A 170 -21.74 13.61 -3.11
N LYS A 171 -21.69 14.81 -3.67
CA LYS A 171 -22.58 15.28 -4.72
C LYS A 171 -21.91 15.09 -6.08
N ASP A 172 -22.71 14.78 -7.09
CA ASP A 172 -22.23 14.57 -8.47
C ASP A 172 -21.08 13.56 -8.62
N GLY A 173 -20.97 12.63 -7.66
CA GLY A 173 -20.03 11.51 -7.69
C GLY A 173 -18.68 11.75 -6.99
N PHE A 174 -18.25 12.98 -6.74
CA PHE A 174 -16.94 13.23 -6.12
C PHE A 174 -16.77 14.59 -5.41
N VAL A 175 -17.75 15.49 -5.47
CA VAL A 175 -17.67 16.76 -4.73
C VAL A 175 -18.35 16.59 -3.37
N ILE A 176 -17.68 17.03 -2.29
CA ILE A 176 -18.25 16.97 -0.95
C ILE A 176 -19.48 17.89 -0.88
N ASP A 177 -20.60 17.33 -0.40
CA ASP A 177 -21.82 18.10 -0.17
C ASP A 177 -21.67 18.92 1.13
N GLY A 178 -21.83 20.23 1.02
CA GLY A 178 -21.81 21.19 2.13
C GLY A 178 -20.50 22.00 2.26
N GLN A 179 -19.36 21.39 2.51
CA GLN A 179 -18.07 22.08 2.62
C GLN A 179 -17.02 21.39 1.74
N PRO A 180 -16.92 21.76 0.46
CA PRO A 180 -15.90 21.22 -0.44
C PRO A 180 -14.49 21.60 0.02
N GLY A 181 -13.50 20.79 -0.35
CA GLY A 181 -12.09 21.10 -0.08
C GLY A 181 -11.61 20.63 1.29
N PHE A 182 -12.12 19.52 1.82
CA PHE A 182 -11.55 18.90 3.01
C PHE A 182 -10.12 18.43 2.75
N ILE A 183 -9.15 19.09 3.41
CA ILE A 183 -7.73 18.81 3.27
C ILE A 183 -7.37 17.56 4.08
N LEU A 184 -6.78 16.58 3.41
CA LEU A 184 -6.27 15.37 4.00
C LEU A 184 -4.95 15.64 4.75
N ALA A 185 -4.73 14.89 5.81
CA ALA A 185 -3.47 14.88 6.55
C ALA A 185 -2.66 13.62 6.24
N PRO A 186 -1.33 13.63 6.43
CA PRO A 186 -0.51 12.44 6.28
C PRO A 186 -1.08 11.25 7.07
N PHE A 187 -1.08 10.07 6.45
CA PHE A 187 -1.58 8.80 6.99
C PHE A 187 -3.11 8.72 7.16
N ASP A 188 -3.88 9.68 6.63
CA ASP A 188 -5.32 9.53 6.58
C ASP A 188 -5.71 8.28 5.77
N GLN A 189 -6.77 7.63 6.22
CA GLN A 189 -7.37 6.48 5.55
C GLN A 189 -8.78 6.84 5.10
N VAL A 190 -9.04 6.72 3.81
CA VAL A 190 -10.33 6.99 3.18
C VAL A 190 -11.05 5.67 2.90
N PHE A 191 -12.30 5.55 3.33
CA PHE A 191 -13.14 4.38 3.13
C PHE A 191 -14.35 4.74 2.30
N VAL A 192 -14.36 4.32 1.04
CA VAL A 192 -15.53 4.45 0.15
C VAL A 192 -16.37 3.20 0.30
N ARG A 193 -17.55 3.35 0.91
CA ARG A 193 -18.45 2.22 1.18
C ARG A 193 -19.21 1.80 -0.07
N LYS A 194 -19.57 0.53 -0.12
CA LYS A 194 -20.49 0.02 -1.12
C LYS A 194 -21.91 0.50 -0.83
N SER A 195 -22.65 0.94 -1.86
CA SER A 195 -24.05 1.30 -1.72
C SER A 195 -24.89 0.07 -1.34
N PRO A 196 -25.71 0.14 -0.29
CA PRO A 196 -26.60 -0.96 0.09
C PRO A 196 -27.68 -1.24 -0.98
N GLY A 197 -27.97 -0.26 -1.83
CA GLY A 197 -28.89 -0.41 -2.98
C GLY A 197 -28.29 -1.17 -4.16
N THR A 198 -26.97 -1.43 -4.14
CA THR A 198 -26.33 -2.11 -5.25
C THR A 198 -26.26 -3.61 -4.99
N THR A 199 -27.05 -4.36 -5.73
CA THR A 199 -27.00 -5.83 -5.75
C THR A 199 -26.35 -6.30 -7.05
N LYS A 200 -25.50 -7.32 -6.94
CA LYS A 200 -24.93 -7.97 -8.14
C LYS A 200 -26.08 -8.66 -8.89
N GLN A 201 -26.18 -8.37 -10.19
CA GLN A 201 -27.11 -9.06 -11.06
C GLN A 201 -26.86 -10.58 -10.98
N GLN A 202 -27.93 -11.33 -10.79
CA GLN A 202 -27.92 -12.79 -10.73
C GLN A 202 -28.73 -13.34 -11.90
N ASN A 203 -28.17 -14.32 -12.58
CA ASN A 203 -28.82 -14.98 -13.70
C ASN A 203 -29.04 -16.46 -13.36
N VAL A 204 -30.12 -16.99 -13.91
CA VAL A 204 -30.43 -18.43 -13.91
C VAL A 204 -30.59 -18.88 -15.36
N SER A 205 -30.23 -20.10 -15.66
CA SER A 205 -30.50 -20.73 -16.95
C SER A 205 -31.69 -21.69 -16.84
N ILE A 206 -32.50 -21.71 -17.87
CA ILE A 206 -33.54 -22.73 -18.05
C ILE A 206 -33.26 -23.40 -19.40
N GLU A 207 -33.25 -24.70 -19.39
CA GLU A 207 -32.90 -25.56 -20.53
C GLU A 207 -33.95 -26.65 -20.70
N GLY A 208 -34.07 -27.18 -21.92
CA GLY A 208 -34.95 -28.28 -22.25
C GLY A 208 -36.27 -27.81 -22.87
N GLU A 209 -37.33 -28.57 -22.68
CA GLU A 209 -38.63 -28.41 -23.37
C GLU A 209 -39.46 -27.21 -22.86
N VAL A 210 -38.87 -25.98 -22.99
CA VAL A 210 -39.52 -24.67 -22.78
C VAL A 210 -39.53 -23.88 -24.09
N LEU A 211 -40.45 -22.95 -24.22
CA LEU A 211 -40.58 -22.21 -25.48
C LEU A 211 -39.35 -21.36 -25.82
N PHE A 212 -38.73 -20.72 -24.79
CA PHE A 212 -37.53 -19.92 -24.94
C PHE A 212 -36.51 -20.37 -23.89
N GLU A 213 -35.65 -21.28 -24.26
CA GLU A 213 -34.53 -21.68 -23.39
C GLU A 213 -33.42 -20.61 -23.34
N GLY A 214 -32.65 -20.55 -22.23
CA GLY A 214 -31.55 -19.62 -22.08
C GLY A 214 -31.40 -19.04 -20.70
N SER A 215 -30.68 -17.90 -20.63
CA SER A 215 -30.40 -17.22 -19.38
C SER A 215 -31.40 -16.11 -19.10
N TYR A 216 -31.90 -16.10 -17.87
CA TYR A 216 -32.84 -15.11 -17.36
C TYR A 216 -32.26 -14.41 -16.13
N SER A 217 -32.39 -13.08 -16.09
CA SER A 217 -31.96 -12.28 -14.93
C SER A 217 -33.00 -12.32 -13.83
N LEU A 218 -32.57 -12.53 -12.61
CA LEU A 218 -33.46 -12.41 -11.45
C LEU A 218 -33.78 -10.93 -11.19
N THR A 219 -35.05 -10.59 -11.26
CA THR A 219 -35.54 -9.22 -11.09
C THR A 219 -35.70 -8.81 -9.62
N GLY A 220 -35.72 -9.77 -8.71
CA GLY A 220 -35.83 -9.51 -7.27
C GLY A 220 -35.41 -10.71 -6.43
N ARG A 221 -35.28 -10.48 -5.11
CA ARG A 221 -34.91 -11.53 -4.15
C ARG A 221 -35.96 -12.62 -3.98
N ASN A 222 -37.23 -12.32 -4.33
CA ASN A 222 -38.37 -13.20 -4.18
C ASN A 222 -38.81 -13.84 -5.51
N THR A 223 -37.99 -13.75 -6.56
CA THR A 223 -38.28 -14.40 -7.85
C THR A 223 -38.37 -15.90 -7.65
N ARG A 224 -39.48 -16.49 -8.11
CA ARG A 224 -39.80 -17.91 -8.01
C ARG A 224 -39.51 -18.64 -9.32
N LEU A 225 -39.37 -19.96 -9.25
CA LEU A 225 -39.22 -20.79 -10.45
C LEU A 225 -40.36 -20.60 -11.45
N THR A 226 -41.59 -20.39 -10.94
CA THR A 226 -42.76 -20.12 -11.78
C THR A 226 -42.63 -18.83 -12.57
N ASP A 227 -41.94 -17.84 -12.05
CA ASP A 227 -41.75 -16.56 -12.74
C ASP A 227 -40.75 -16.73 -13.91
N ILE A 228 -39.69 -17.46 -13.67
CA ILE A 228 -38.71 -17.79 -14.73
C ILE A 228 -39.35 -18.69 -15.78
N PHE A 229 -40.13 -19.68 -15.37
CA PHE A 229 -40.82 -20.59 -16.27
C PHE A 229 -41.82 -19.83 -17.16
N LYS A 230 -42.59 -18.86 -16.59
CA LYS A 230 -43.46 -17.99 -17.37
C LYS A 230 -42.68 -17.08 -18.32
N ALA A 231 -41.55 -16.51 -17.86
CA ALA A 231 -40.71 -15.68 -18.72
C ALA A 231 -40.10 -16.49 -19.88
N ALA A 232 -39.85 -17.79 -19.70
CA ALA A 232 -39.44 -18.73 -20.76
C ALA A 232 -40.59 -19.17 -21.67
N GLY A 233 -41.79 -18.60 -21.54
CA GLY A 233 -42.97 -18.94 -22.36
C GLY A 233 -43.68 -20.23 -21.96
N GLY A 234 -43.27 -20.86 -20.87
CA GLY A 234 -43.87 -22.11 -20.39
C GLY A 234 -43.32 -23.35 -21.11
N ALA A 235 -43.92 -24.53 -20.80
CA ALA A 235 -43.55 -25.81 -21.37
C ALA A 235 -44.01 -25.97 -22.80
N THR A 236 -43.24 -26.67 -23.62
CA THR A 236 -43.72 -27.14 -24.93
C THR A 236 -44.64 -28.34 -24.77
N ASN A 237 -45.33 -28.75 -25.86
CA ASN A 237 -46.20 -29.91 -25.86
C ASN A 237 -45.48 -31.24 -25.61
N LEU A 238 -44.15 -31.25 -25.71
CA LEU A 238 -43.29 -32.45 -25.50
C LEU A 238 -42.70 -32.48 -24.10
N ALA A 239 -42.93 -31.47 -23.28
CA ALA A 239 -42.33 -31.31 -21.97
C ALA A 239 -42.86 -32.34 -20.94
N TYR A 240 -41.99 -33.06 -20.27
CA TYR A 240 -42.28 -33.86 -19.09
C TYR A 240 -41.97 -33.13 -17.82
N ILE A 241 -42.95 -32.31 -17.36
CA ILE A 241 -42.74 -31.36 -16.21
C ILE A 241 -42.42 -32.08 -14.92
N GLN A 242 -42.93 -33.31 -14.70
CA GLN A 242 -42.64 -34.10 -13.48
C GLN A 242 -41.19 -34.55 -13.40
N GLY A 243 -40.48 -34.60 -14.54
CA GLY A 243 -39.03 -34.89 -14.62
C GLY A 243 -38.14 -33.66 -14.51
N ALA A 244 -38.70 -32.50 -14.28
CA ALA A 244 -37.88 -31.28 -14.17
C ALA A 244 -36.96 -31.33 -12.96
N ARG A 245 -35.71 -30.88 -13.16
CA ARG A 245 -34.65 -30.89 -12.17
C ARG A 245 -34.11 -29.51 -11.93
N LEU A 246 -33.95 -29.14 -10.64
CA LEU A 246 -33.32 -27.87 -10.24
C LEU A 246 -31.91 -28.15 -9.78
N GLU A 247 -30.95 -27.57 -10.49
CA GLU A 247 -29.54 -27.61 -10.10
C GLU A 247 -29.14 -26.26 -9.47
N ARG A 248 -28.48 -26.32 -8.31
CA ARG A 248 -27.95 -25.14 -7.65
C ARG A 248 -26.44 -25.24 -7.53
N LYS A 249 -25.76 -24.18 -7.90
CA LYS A 249 -24.32 -24.06 -7.57
C LYS A 249 -24.20 -23.78 -6.07
N PRO A 250 -23.46 -24.63 -5.31
CA PRO A 250 -23.29 -24.43 -3.88
C PRO A 250 -22.56 -23.09 -3.64
N ASN A 251 -22.97 -22.39 -2.59
CA ASN A 251 -22.23 -21.19 -2.15
C ASN A 251 -20.87 -21.61 -1.54
N LYS A 252 -19.99 -20.63 -1.30
CA LYS A 252 -18.64 -20.88 -0.77
C LYS A 252 -18.64 -21.68 0.54
N ILE A 253 -19.61 -21.40 1.44
CA ILE A 253 -19.74 -22.08 2.73
C ILE A 253 -20.22 -23.51 2.54
N GLU A 254 -21.21 -23.73 1.68
CA GLU A 254 -21.71 -25.06 1.33
C GLU A 254 -20.61 -25.91 0.68
N LYS A 255 -19.84 -25.31 -0.23
CA LYS A 255 -18.70 -25.99 -0.88
C LYS A 255 -17.65 -26.41 0.14
N MET A 256 -17.30 -25.54 1.09
CA MET A 256 -16.35 -25.88 2.17
C MET A 256 -16.89 -27.00 3.08
N ARG A 257 -18.21 -26.99 3.37
CA ARG A 257 -18.85 -28.08 4.15
C ARG A 257 -18.84 -29.40 3.39
N MET A 258 -19.16 -29.38 2.09
CA MET A 258 -19.10 -30.55 1.24
C MET A 258 -17.69 -31.14 1.16
N GLU A 259 -16.68 -30.30 1.00
CA GLU A 259 -15.27 -30.71 0.99
C GLU A 259 -14.83 -31.29 2.34
N ALA A 260 -15.29 -30.72 3.45
CA ALA A 260 -15.01 -31.25 4.79
C ALA A 260 -15.65 -32.60 5.03
N VAL A 261 -16.93 -32.78 4.63
CA VAL A 261 -17.63 -34.09 4.71
C VAL A 261 -16.95 -35.14 3.85
N TYR A 262 -16.58 -34.79 2.61
CA TYR A 262 -15.86 -35.69 1.72
C TYR A 262 -14.51 -36.13 2.31
N LYS A 263 -13.74 -35.24 2.88
CA LYS A 263 -12.50 -35.58 3.58
C LYS A 263 -12.71 -36.53 4.75
N MET A 264 -13.74 -36.27 5.59
CA MET A 264 -14.08 -37.16 6.71
C MET A 264 -14.47 -38.55 6.23
N GLN A 265 -15.22 -38.69 5.13
CA GLN A 265 -15.59 -39.97 4.56
C GLN A 265 -14.36 -40.74 4.05
N MET A 266 -13.45 -40.06 3.34
CA MET A 266 -12.20 -40.68 2.87
C MET A 266 -11.30 -41.12 4.02
N GLU A 267 -11.24 -40.37 5.12
CA GLU A 267 -10.49 -40.76 6.33
C GLU A 267 -11.12 -41.98 7.03
N GLN A 268 -12.44 -42.05 7.06
CA GLN A 268 -13.15 -43.23 7.62
C GLN A 268 -12.95 -44.48 6.76
N GLU A 269 -13.04 -44.36 5.44
CA GLU A 269 -12.77 -45.49 4.52
C GLU A 269 -11.33 -45.97 4.64
N ASN A 270 -10.35 -45.04 4.71
CA ASN A 270 -8.93 -45.40 4.91
C ASN A 270 -8.68 -46.09 6.26
N LYS A 271 -9.36 -45.67 7.33
CA LYS A 271 -9.26 -46.35 8.64
C LYS A 271 -9.86 -47.75 8.61
N SER A 272 -11.01 -47.91 7.97
CA SER A 272 -11.62 -49.22 7.85
C SER A 272 -10.78 -50.22 7.02
N PHE A 273 -10.01 -49.73 6.06
CA PHE A 273 -9.06 -50.56 5.29
C PHE A 273 -7.83 -50.98 6.12
N LEU A 274 -7.35 -50.09 7.03
CA LEU A 274 -6.22 -50.41 7.91
C LEU A 274 -6.60 -51.33 9.07
N ASP A 275 -7.86 -51.32 9.50
CA ASP A 275 -8.36 -52.26 10.54
C ASP A 275 -8.69 -53.65 10.00
N LEU A 276 -8.69 -53.87 8.69
CA LEU A 276 -8.93 -55.13 8.02
C LEU A 276 -7.65 -55.80 7.49
N ALA A 277 -6.49 -55.18 7.63
CA ALA A 277 -5.18 -55.68 7.24
C ALA A 277 -4.34 -56.10 8.48
#